data_3e454222455e1293a543fdce0189bdc8
#
_entry.id   3e454222455e1293a543fdce0189bdc8
#
_cell.length_a   1.000
_cell.length_b   1.000
_cell.length_c   1.000
_cell.angle_alpha   90.00
_cell.angle_beta   90.00
_cell.angle_gamma   90.00
#
_symmetry.space_group_name_H-M   'P 1'
#
loop_
_entity.id
_entity.type
_entity.pdbx_description
1 polymer ?
#
loop_
_entity_poly.entity_id
_entity_poly.type
_entity_poly.pdbx_seq_one_letter_code
_entity_poly.pdbx_strand_id
1 'polypeptide(L)'
;MSKVRSVGAVMTALLVACFAFQLNASMLSPALVLMEKELNTTAAMIGLTQTVFFTAAALFSLFLPRLGDMIGRRKLLTSMMVLTAVGCVISALAGVTGSVALLFIGRTIQGVAGPTVPLCLIMLRVAVPDPKRYGTLMGVITAINGGIAGVDAIAGGWLAQNFGFDSVFWTMAVIAVIAAFAVRFLTDESTVDQPQPMDWLGTFYLVVAVGSALIAINEIAKLQNANWLVVIGLIIAAAIFFMLFWRQEGNTEHPLVTRHYLSSRSTWALLLTTVLTMTGIFAIMNGIVPSIAQDTKFGAGLGADVVSFWTLTPYALAGLVMGPLAGTLAGRFGYRRVLRYGLIGALISLAILMFTMNGAAAWVLLLVSILAGLTYAGTVNIMLNGLGIVLSPSDNPGYLPGLNAGAFNLGAGISFAVLYAVMTSLGGGYGGHLGAIITGAVLLLLALGTSFLIPKAAGQPAAAS
;
A
#
# COMPACT_ATOMS: atom_id res chain seq x y z
N MET A 1 36.67 -17.70 -0.73
CA MET A 1 35.49 -18.09 -1.52
C MET A 1 34.28 -18.04 -0.58
N SER A 2 33.40 -17.02 -0.71
CA SER A 2 32.14 -16.97 0.04
C SER A 2 31.25 -18.12 -0.44
N LYS A 3 30.76 -18.95 0.48
CA LYS A 3 29.76 -19.98 0.13
C LYS A 3 28.54 -19.28 -0.45
N VAL A 4 28.26 -19.45 -1.73
CA VAL A 4 27.02 -18.97 -2.38
C VAL A 4 25.84 -19.56 -1.59
N ARG A 5 24.96 -18.67 -1.11
CA ARG A 5 23.82 -19.09 -0.30
C ARG A 5 22.85 -19.92 -1.15
N SER A 6 22.24 -20.94 -0.54
CA SER A 6 21.23 -21.72 -1.23
C SER A 6 20.00 -20.86 -1.59
N VAL A 7 19.36 -21.13 -2.73
CA VAL A 7 18.14 -20.42 -3.14
C VAL A 7 17.04 -20.49 -2.06
N GLY A 8 16.96 -21.62 -1.34
CA GLY A 8 16.03 -21.77 -0.24
C GLY A 8 16.30 -20.80 0.92
N ALA A 9 17.58 -20.62 1.31
CA ALA A 9 17.95 -19.64 2.36
C ALA A 9 17.61 -18.21 1.93
N VAL A 10 17.93 -17.83 0.69
CA VAL A 10 17.58 -16.52 0.15
C VAL A 10 16.06 -16.33 0.15
N MET A 11 15.29 -17.29 -0.33
CA MET A 11 13.82 -17.23 -0.32
C MET A 11 13.26 -17.03 1.08
N THR A 12 13.75 -17.78 2.07
CA THR A 12 13.30 -17.62 3.47
C THR A 12 13.54 -16.20 3.97
N ALA A 13 14.73 -15.63 3.74
CA ALA A 13 15.04 -14.27 4.15
C ALA A 13 14.12 -13.24 3.49
N LEU A 14 13.92 -13.34 2.16
CA LEU A 14 13.09 -12.42 1.42
C LEU A 14 11.62 -12.53 1.81
N LEU A 15 11.11 -13.74 2.06
CA LEU A 15 9.75 -13.97 2.55
C LEU A 15 9.53 -13.35 3.93
N VAL A 16 10.48 -13.53 4.87
CA VAL A 16 10.36 -12.93 6.20
C VAL A 16 10.42 -11.39 6.14
N ALA A 17 11.24 -10.81 5.23
CA ALA A 17 11.27 -9.37 5.02
C ALA A 17 9.93 -8.84 4.44
N CYS A 18 9.37 -9.52 3.43
CA CYS A 18 8.06 -9.17 2.89
C CYS A 18 6.95 -9.34 3.94
N PHE A 19 7.04 -10.36 4.78
CA PHE A 19 6.13 -10.56 5.91
C PHE A 19 6.20 -9.39 6.90
N ALA A 20 7.40 -8.97 7.31
CA ALA A 20 7.58 -7.82 8.19
C ALA A 20 6.96 -6.53 7.62
N PHE A 21 7.11 -6.27 6.31
CA PHE A 21 6.45 -5.16 5.64
C PHE A 21 4.92 -5.29 5.68
N GLN A 22 4.39 -6.47 5.32
CA GLN A 22 2.95 -6.71 5.26
C GLN A 22 2.27 -6.54 6.63
N LEU A 23 2.88 -7.02 7.71
CA LEU A 23 2.38 -6.80 9.08
C LEU A 23 2.21 -5.31 9.38
N ASN A 24 3.19 -4.47 9.00
CA ASN A 24 3.11 -3.02 9.18
C ASN A 24 2.00 -2.36 8.35
N ALA A 25 1.59 -2.98 7.23
CA ALA A 25 0.55 -2.47 6.35
C ALA A 25 -0.87 -2.86 6.76
N SER A 26 -1.08 -4.06 7.35
CA SER A 26 -2.43 -4.62 7.55
C SER A 26 -2.76 -5.06 8.98
N MET A 27 -1.79 -5.49 9.79
CA MET A 27 -2.04 -6.09 11.10
C MET A 27 -2.76 -5.17 12.10
N LEU A 28 -2.60 -3.85 11.93
CA LEU A 28 -3.27 -2.84 12.78
C LEU A 28 -4.74 -2.60 12.44
N SER A 29 -5.21 -3.04 11.28
CA SER A 29 -6.57 -2.72 10.80
C SER A 29 -7.68 -3.01 11.81
N PRO A 30 -7.74 -4.16 12.50
CA PRO A 30 -8.76 -4.44 13.50
C PRO A 30 -8.57 -3.66 14.80
N ALA A 31 -7.36 -3.15 15.06
CA ALA A 31 -7.02 -2.42 16.28
C ALA A 31 -7.27 -0.91 16.22
N LEU A 32 -7.57 -0.34 15.03
CA LEU A 32 -7.68 1.12 14.85
C LEU A 32 -8.72 1.76 15.80
N VAL A 33 -9.87 1.10 15.99
CA VAL A 33 -10.92 1.58 16.91
C VAL A 33 -10.46 1.53 18.38
N LEU A 34 -9.69 0.51 18.74
CA LEU A 34 -9.12 0.37 20.08
C LEU A 34 -8.05 1.45 20.32
N MET A 35 -7.17 1.69 19.33
CA MET A 35 -6.17 2.75 19.39
C MET A 35 -6.79 4.13 19.59
N GLU A 36 -7.92 4.44 18.92
CA GLU A 36 -8.66 5.68 19.11
C GLU A 36 -9.10 5.86 20.56
N LYS A 37 -9.63 4.80 21.17
CA LYS A 37 -10.08 4.80 22.56
C LYS A 37 -8.94 4.88 23.57
N GLU A 38 -7.91 4.05 23.41
CA GLU A 38 -6.79 3.97 24.37
C GLU A 38 -5.91 5.23 24.34
N LEU A 39 -5.74 5.86 23.16
CA LEU A 39 -5.01 7.11 23.03
C LEU A 39 -5.87 8.37 23.27
N ASN A 40 -7.16 8.17 23.58
CA ASN A 40 -8.13 9.26 23.80
C ASN A 40 -8.07 10.33 22.70
N THR A 41 -8.10 9.89 21.46
CA THR A 41 -7.96 10.70 20.24
C THR A 41 -9.15 10.51 19.30
N THR A 42 -9.05 10.96 18.06
CA THR A 42 -10.12 10.86 17.06
C THR A 42 -9.78 9.84 15.97
N ALA A 43 -10.80 9.27 15.32
CA ALA A 43 -10.64 8.39 14.18
C ALA A 43 -9.80 9.04 13.06
N ALA A 44 -9.97 10.37 12.82
CA ALA A 44 -9.15 11.10 11.86
C ALA A 44 -7.66 11.08 12.22
N MET A 45 -7.30 11.28 13.50
CA MET A 45 -5.90 11.22 13.95
C MET A 45 -5.32 9.81 13.78
N ILE A 46 -6.11 8.77 14.06
CA ILE A 46 -5.69 7.38 13.82
C ILE A 46 -5.54 7.11 12.33
N GLY A 47 -6.47 7.55 11.49
CA GLY A 47 -6.34 7.47 10.03
C GLY A 47 -5.08 8.16 9.50
N LEU A 48 -4.72 9.33 10.06
CA LEU A 48 -3.49 10.04 9.73
C LEU A 48 -2.22 9.24 10.06
N THR A 49 -2.21 8.42 11.10
CA THR A 49 -1.05 7.56 11.39
C THR A 49 -0.83 6.51 10.30
N GLN A 50 -1.90 5.99 9.69
CA GLN A 50 -1.82 5.12 8.53
C GLN A 50 -1.35 5.91 7.29
N THR A 51 -1.90 7.11 7.09
CA THR A 51 -1.48 8.01 6.01
C THR A 51 0.01 8.28 6.04
N VAL A 52 0.56 8.62 7.21
CA VAL A 52 2.00 8.93 7.37
C VAL A 52 2.86 7.71 7.03
N PHE A 53 2.48 6.51 7.48
CA PHE A 53 3.17 5.27 7.12
C PHE A 53 3.21 5.05 5.60
N PHE A 54 2.04 5.05 4.95
CA PHE A 54 1.97 4.79 3.51
C PHE A 54 2.58 5.91 2.67
N THR A 55 2.49 7.17 3.13
CA THR A 55 3.16 8.31 2.49
C THR A 55 4.68 8.15 2.55
N ALA A 56 5.21 7.86 3.73
CA ALA A 56 6.63 7.58 3.89
C ALA A 56 7.05 6.36 3.05
N ALA A 57 6.24 5.30 3.01
CA ALA A 57 6.48 4.12 2.18
C ALA A 57 6.54 4.46 0.69
N ALA A 58 5.63 5.32 0.21
CA ALA A 58 5.66 5.79 -1.17
C ALA A 58 6.92 6.59 -1.48
N LEU A 59 7.27 7.56 -0.63
CA LEU A 59 8.44 8.41 -0.81
C LEU A 59 9.74 7.59 -0.79
N PHE A 60 9.91 6.69 0.17
CA PHE A 60 11.07 5.81 0.24
C PHE A 60 11.15 4.86 -0.95
N SER A 61 10.03 4.44 -1.52
CA SER A 61 10.00 3.58 -2.71
C SER A 61 10.56 4.24 -3.97
N LEU A 62 10.61 5.58 -4.01
CA LEU A 62 11.11 6.31 -5.16
C LEU A 62 12.64 6.26 -5.30
N PHE A 63 13.37 6.20 -4.20
CA PHE A 63 14.83 6.35 -4.25
C PHE A 63 15.61 5.22 -3.56
N LEU A 64 15.05 4.53 -2.56
CA LEU A 64 15.81 3.48 -1.85
C LEU A 64 16.26 2.32 -2.75
N PRO A 65 15.49 1.84 -3.75
CA PRO A 65 15.99 0.78 -4.63
C PRO A 65 17.29 1.18 -5.32
N ARG A 66 17.38 2.42 -5.82
CA ARG A 66 18.61 2.97 -6.44
C ARG A 66 19.74 3.12 -5.41
N LEU A 67 19.44 3.55 -4.20
CA LEU A 67 20.42 3.59 -3.12
C LEU A 67 20.98 2.18 -2.84
N GLY A 68 20.14 1.15 -2.91
CA GLY A 68 20.54 -0.26 -2.78
C GLY A 68 21.54 -0.70 -3.85
N ASP A 69 21.42 -0.18 -5.07
CA ASP A 69 22.38 -0.46 -6.13
C ASP A 69 23.75 0.15 -5.84
N MET A 70 23.79 1.28 -5.12
CA MET A 70 25.04 1.99 -4.75
C MET A 70 25.73 1.38 -3.53
N ILE A 71 24.99 1.11 -2.45
CA ILE A 71 25.59 0.72 -1.15
C ILE A 71 25.53 -0.80 -0.89
N GLY A 72 24.82 -1.52 -1.75
CA GLY A 72 24.53 -2.97 -1.62
C GLY A 72 23.12 -3.23 -1.13
N ARG A 73 22.41 -4.10 -1.87
CA ARG A 73 20.98 -4.38 -1.64
C ARG A 73 20.74 -5.10 -0.32
N ARG A 74 21.62 -6.04 0.07
CA ARG A 74 21.55 -6.73 1.38
C ARG A 74 21.70 -5.74 2.52
N LYS A 75 22.73 -4.86 2.45
CA LYS A 75 22.94 -3.84 3.48
C LYS A 75 21.73 -2.93 3.60
N LEU A 76 21.22 -2.44 2.47
CA LEU A 76 20.04 -1.59 2.48
C LEU A 76 18.83 -2.29 3.10
N LEU A 77 18.46 -3.50 2.63
CA LEU A 77 17.30 -4.23 3.14
C LEU A 77 17.44 -4.54 4.63
N THR A 78 18.64 -4.92 5.09
CA THR A 78 18.91 -5.11 6.52
C THR A 78 18.69 -3.82 7.31
N SER A 79 19.21 -2.67 6.84
CA SER A 79 19.00 -1.38 7.49
C SER A 79 17.53 -0.96 7.52
N MET A 80 16.78 -1.23 6.44
CA MET A 80 15.34 -0.99 6.39
C MET A 80 14.61 -1.80 7.46
N MET A 81 14.93 -3.08 7.63
CA MET A 81 14.29 -3.93 8.66
C MET A 81 14.65 -3.46 10.07
N VAL A 82 15.91 -3.05 10.32
CA VAL A 82 16.32 -2.48 11.62
C VAL A 82 15.56 -1.18 11.91
N LEU A 83 15.48 -0.26 10.94
CA LEU A 83 14.72 0.99 11.11
C LEU A 83 13.23 0.72 11.32
N THR A 84 12.68 -0.26 10.63
CA THR A 84 11.28 -0.69 10.83
C THR A 84 11.07 -1.19 12.27
N ALA A 85 11.99 -2.00 12.79
CA ALA A 85 11.93 -2.47 14.18
C ALA A 85 12.00 -1.29 15.17
N VAL A 86 12.90 -0.34 14.96
CA VAL A 86 13.00 0.88 15.78
C VAL A 86 11.70 1.68 15.73
N GLY A 87 11.14 1.88 14.54
CA GLY A 87 9.85 2.56 14.38
C GLY A 87 8.70 1.83 15.10
N CYS A 88 8.69 0.49 15.07
CA CYS A 88 7.70 -0.30 15.82
C CYS A 88 7.85 -0.13 17.34
N VAL A 89 9.08 -0.14 17.85
CA VAL A 89 9.35 0.11 19.28
C VAL A 89 8.86 1.51 19.69
N ILE A 90 9.17 2.55 18.89
CA ILE A 90 8.68 3.91 19.16
C ILE A 90 7.16 3.97 19.15
N SER A 91 6.50 3.30 18.21
CA SER A 91 5.03 3.21 18.17
C SER A 91 4.44 2.43 19.34
N ALA A 92 5.11 1.37 19.81
CA ALA A 92 4.69 0.63 20.99
C ALA A 92 4.74 1.50 22.26
N LEU A 93 5.78 2.33 22.39
CA LEU A 93 5.89 3.28 23.52
C LEU A 93 4.75 4.31 23.53
N ALA A 94 4.07 4.55 22.41
CA ALA A 94 2.88 5.40 22.37
C ALA A 94 1.73 4.84 23.22
N GLY A 95 1.56 3.51 23.28
CA GLY A 95 0.56 2.86 24.16
C GLY A 95 0.87 3.05 25.63
N VAL A 96 2.14 2.97 26.02
CA VAL A 96 2.58 3.14 27.41
C VAL A 96 2.49 4.60 27.86
N THR A 97 2.78 5.55 26.97
CA THR A 97 2.86 6.99 27.29
C THR A 97 1.58 7.76 26.97
N GLY A 98 0.63 7.18 26.23
CA GLY A 98 -0.55 7.87 25.70
C GLY A 98 -0.21 8.92 24.62
N SER A 99 1.00 8.89 24.04
CA SER A 99 1.49 9.93 23.14
C SER A 99 1.24 9.60 21.66
N VAL A 100 0.25 10.26 21.08
CA VAL A 100 -0.01 10.19 19.63
C VAL A 100 1.18 10.67 18.80
N ALA A 101 2.00 11.60 19.31
CA ALA A 101 3.19 12.09 18.62
C ALA A 101 4.23 10.97 18.42
N LEU A 102 4.47 10.12 19.41
CA LEU A 102 5.35 8.96 19.27
C LEU A 102 4.83 7.99 18.22
N LEU A 103 3.52 7.80 18.15
CA LEU A 103 2.90 6.97 17.14
C LEU A 103 3.18 7.51 15.72
N PHE A 104 3.04 8.82 15.51
CA PHE A 104 3.38 9.46 14.22
C PHE A 104 4.85 9.28 13.85
N ILE A 105 5.76 9.53 14.79
CA ILE A 105 7.21 9.36 14.57
C ILE A 105 7.52 7.91 14.20
N GLY A 106 7.03 6.96 14.98
CA GLY A 106 7.25 5.54 14.73
C GLY A 106 6.69 5.09 13.38
N ARG A 107 5.45 5.50 13.03
CA ARG A 107 4.82 5.17 11.74
C ARG A 107 5.58 5.79 10.55
N THR A 108 6.11 7.02 10.70
CA THR A 108 6.97 7.63 9.67
C THR A 108 8.22 6.79 9.41
N ILE A 109 8.90 6.37 10.48
CA ILE A 109 10.11 5.54 10.38
C ILE A 109 9.79 4.17 9.77
N GLN A 110 8.68 3.53 10.18
CA GLN A 110 8.23 2.24 9.62
C GLN A 110 8.01 2.31 8.11
N GLY A 111 7.64 3.46 7.57
CA GLY A 111 7.48 3.68 6.13
C GLY A 111 8.74 3.39 5.31
N VAL A 112 9.92 3.34 5.92
CA VAL A 112 11.16 2.93 5.24
C VAL A 112 11.04 1.53 4.61
N ALA A 113 10.14 0.69 5.12
CA ALA A 113 9.88 -0.64 4.59
C ALA A 113 9.11 -0.64 3.24
N GLY A 114 8.65 0.51 2.74
CA GLY A 114 7.85 0.61 1.51
C GLY A 114 8.41 -0.15 0.30
N PRO A 115 9.68 0.00 -0.07
CA PRO A 115 10.26 -0.68 -1.22
C PRO A 115 10.74 -2.11 -0.93
N THR A 116 10.34 -2.73 0.17
CA THR A 116 10.78 -4.10 0.55
C THR A 116 10.47 -5.11 -0.54
N VAL A 117 9.23 -5.15 -1.04
CA VAL A 117 8.82 -6.14 -2.04
C VAL A 117 9.59 -5.97 -3.36
N PRO A 118 9.63 -4.79 -4.01
CA PRO A 118 10.44 -4.62 -5.22
C PRO A 118 11.91 -4.93 -4.99
N LEU A 119 12.50 -4.54 -3.87
CA LEU A 119 13.90 -4.85 -3.56
C LEU A 119 14.14 -6.36 -3.40
N CYS A 120 13.23 -7.07 -2.74
CA CYS A 120 13.28 -8.53 -2.64
C CYS A 120 13.21 -9.21 -4.01
N LEU A 121 12.35 -8.72 -4.92
CA LEU A 121 12.24 -9.26 -6.27
C LEU A 121 13.52 -9.05 -7.09
N ILE A 122 14.17 -7.90 -6.93
CA ILE A 122 15.46 -7.63 -7.59
C ILE A 122 16.55 -8.57 -7.03
N MET A 123 16.63 -8.74 -5.71
CA MET A 123 17.59 -9.65 -5.08
C MET A 123 17.33 -11.11 -5.50
N LEU A 124 16.07 -11.51 -5.59
CA LEU A 124 15.69 -12.85 -6.07
C LEU A 124 16.14 -13.05 -7.53
N ARG A 125 15.99 -12.03 -8.39
CA ARG A 125 16.42 -12.11 -9.80
C ARG A 125 17.91 -12.38 -9.94
N VAL A 126 18.73 -11.75 -9.08
CA VAL A 126 20.18 -12.00 -9.05
C VAL A 126 20.49 -13.40 -8.55
N ALA A 127 19.78 -13.88 -7.53
CA ALA A 127 20.01 -15.22 -6.96
C ALA A 127 19.50 -16.36 -7.85
N VAL A 128 18.53 -16.08 -8.75
CA VAL A 128 17.87 -17.07 -9.62
C VAL A 128 17.85 -16.56 -11.06
N PRO A 129 18.94 -16.79 -11.84
CA PRO A 129 19.03 -16.32 -13.22
C PRO A 129 18.03 -16.97 -14.19
N ASP A 130 17.62 -18.24 -13.92
CA ASP A 130 16.64 -18.94 -14.75
C ASP A 130 15.27 -18.26 -14.74
N PRO A 131 14.76 -17.77 -15.91
CA PRO A 131 13.51 -17.00 -15.96
C PRO A 131 12.27 -17.76 -15.50
N LYS A 132 12.19 -19.08 -15.76
CA LYS A 132 11.03 -19.90 -15.35
C LYS A 132 10.99 -20.06 -13.84
N ARG A 133 12.14 -20.40 -13.24
CA ARG A 133 12.26 -20.57 -11.79
C ARG A 133 12.07 -19.24 -11.07
N TYR A 134 12.64 -18.15 -11.58
CA TYR A 134 12.41 -16.80 -11.06
C TYR A 134 10.91 -16.44 -11.06
N GLY A 135 10.22 -16.64 -12.18
CA GLY A 135 8.78 -16.36 -12.29
C GLY A 135 7.94 -17.12 -11.26
N THR A 136 8.24 -18.40 -11.03
CA THR A 136 7.56 -19.21 -10.01
C THR A 136 7.81 -18.66 -8.60
N LEU A 137 9.05 -18.38 -8.24
CA LEU A 137 9.42 -17.88 -6.91
C LEU A 137 8.94 -16.44 -6.66
N MET A 138 8.94 -15.60 -7.69
CA MET A 138 8.31 -14.28 -7.65
C MET A 138 6.81 -14.38 -7.35
N GLY A 139 6.13 -15.32 -8.01
CA GLY A 139 4.73 -15.62 -7.75
C GLY A 139 4.48 -16.03 -6.29
N VAL A 140 5.37 -16.85 -5.70
CA VAL A 140 5.29 -17.24 -4.28
C VAL A 140 5.43 -16.02 -3.36
N ILE A 141 6.42 -15.14 -3.58
CA ILE A 141 6.59 -13.92 -2.77
C ILE A 141 5.33 -13.04 -2.86
N THR A 142 4.80 -12.83 -4.06
CA THR A 142 3.63 -11.96 -4.27
C THR A 142 2.37 -12.57 -3.66
N ALA A 143 2.16 -13.88 -3.82
CA ALA A 143 1.00 -14.58 -3.25
C ALA A 143 1.03 -14.57 -1.70
N ILE A 144 2.20 -14.83 -1.10
CA ILE A 144 2.36 -14.79 0.36
C ILE A 144 2.14 -13.37 0.86
N ASN A 145 2.72 -12.35 0.21
CA ASN A 145 2.52 -10.95 0.61
C ASN A 145 1.03 -10.57 0.61
N GLY A 146 0.26 -10.97 -0.40
CA GLY A 146 -1.18 -10.69 -0.45
C GLY A 146 -2.02 -11.56 0.48
N GLY A 147 -1.66 -12.85 0.65
CA GLY A 147 -2.43 -13.80 1.46
C GLY A 147 -2.25 -13.62 2.96
N ILE A 148 -1.12 -13.09 3.40
CA ILE A 148 -0.83 -12.82 4.81
C ILE A 148 -1.78 -11.78 5.41
N ALA A 149 -2.21 -10.79 4.62
CA ALA A 149 -3.07 -9.69 5.06
C ALA A 149 -4.39 -10.13 5.74
N GLY A 150 -4.80 -11.38 5.57
CA GLY A 150 -5.99 -11.92 6.24
C GLY A 150 -5.68 -12.62 7.56
N VAL A 151 -4.52 -13.27 7.65
CA VAL A 151 -4.10 -14.03 8.83
C VAL A 151 -3.49 -13.12 9.89
N ASP A 152 -2.69 -12.15 9.47
CA ASP A 152 -2.06 -11.17 10.37
C ASP A 152 -3.10 -10.28 11.06
N ALA A 153 -4.19 -9.95 10.37
CA ALA A 153 -5.28 -9.18 10.96
C ALA A 153 -6.00 -9.93 12.10
N ILE A 154 -6.11 -11.27 12.02
CA ILE A 154 -6.63 -12.07 13.15
C ILE A 154 -5.68 -11.96 14.35
N ALA A 155 -4.39 -12.16 14.12
CA ALA A 155 -3.38 -12.07 15.18
C ALA A 155 -3.34 -10.65 15.79
N GLY A 156 -3.40 -9.62 14.93
CA GLY A 156 -3.43 -8.22 15.35
C GLY A 156 -4.64 -7.87 16.21
N GLY A 157 -5.83 -8.31 15.80
CA GLY A 157 -7.05 -8.10 16.55
C GLY A 157 -7.04 -8.81 17.91
N TRP A 158 -6.59 -10.07 17.93
CA TRP A 158 -6.46 -10.84 19.17
C TRP A 158 -5.44 -10.22 20.14
N LEU A 159 -4.28 -9.82 19.65
CA LEU A 159 -3.26 -9.15 20.46
C LEU A 159 -3.80 -7.84 21.03
N ALA A 160 -4.37 -6.99 20.18
CA ALA A 160 -4.90 -5.70 20.58
C ALA A 160 -6.00 -5.84 21.66
N GLN A 161 -6.94 -6.77 21.49
CA GLN A 161 -8.04 -6.99 22.41
C GLN A 161 -7.59 -7.50 23.77
N ASN A 162 -6.57 -8.37 23.84
CA ASN A 162 -6.17 -9.04 25.08
C ASN A 162 -5.00 -8.35 25.79
N PHE A 163 -4.15 -7.63 25.07
CA PHE A 163 -2.89 -7.06 25.58
C PHE A 163 -2.70 -5.59 25.26
N GLY A 164 -3.69 -4.92 24.64
CA GLY A 164 -3.57 -3.54 24.16
C GLY A 164 -2.92 -3.44 22.78
N PHE A 165 -3.13 -2.31 22.11
CA PHE A 165 -2.62 -2.13 20.73
C PHE A 165 -1.08 -2.08 20.65
N ASP A 166 -0.39 -1.71 21.70
CA ASP A 166 1.06 -1.68 21.78
C ASP A 166 1.68 -3.09 21.57
N SER A 167 0.98 -4.14 22.01
CA SER A 167 1.41 -5.53 21.81
C SER A 167 1.54 -5.91 20.31
N VAL A 168 0.72 -5.30 19.46
CA VAL A 168 0.80 -5.47 18.00
C VAL A 168 2.11 -4.89 17.48
N PHE A 169 2.50 -3.69 17.94
CA PHE A 169 3.77 -3.07 17.54
C PHE A 169 4.99 -3.82 18.09
N TRP A 170 4.92 -4.36 19.31
CA TRP A 170 5.98 -5.23 19.85
C TRP A 170 6.16 -6.48 18.99
N THR A 171 5.08 -7.10 18.57
CA THR A 171 5.12 -8.28 17.68
C THR A 171 5.75 -7.93 16.34
N MET A 172 5.35 -6.81 15.72
CA MET A 172 5.95 -6.31 14.48
C MET A 172 7.45 -6.02 14.65
N ALA A 173 7.87 -5.45 15.79
CA ALA A 173 9.26 -5.19 16.09
C ALA A 173 10.10 -6.47 16.12
N VAL A 174 9.61 -7.50 16.82
CA VAL A 174 10.29 -8.81 16.87
C VAL A 174 10.43 -9.42 15.48
N ILE A 175 9.37 -9.41 14.68
CA ILE A 175 9.39 -9.95 13.30
C ILE A 175 10.36 -9.15 12.42
N ALA A 176 10.40 -7.81 12.55
CA ALA A 176 11.34 -6.98 11.80
C ALA A 176 12.80 -7.25 12.20
N VAL A 177 13.09 -7.50 13.48
CA VAL A 177 14.41 -7.94 13.94
C VAL A 177 14.78 -9.29 13.35
N ILE A 178 13.87 -10.27 13.40
CA ILE A 178 14.08 -11.58 12.77
C ILE A 178 14.36 -11.42 11.27
N ALA A 179 13.60 -10.55 10.58
CA ALA A 179 13.81 -10.25 9.17
C ALA A 179 15.20 -9.63 8.91
N ALA A 180 15.65 -8.69 9.75
CA ALA A 180 16.98 -8.10 9.65
C ALA A 180 18.09 -9.15 9.77
N PHE A 181 17.98 -10.06 10.75
CA PHE A 181 18.92 -11.18 10.91
C PHE A 181 18.86 -12.15 9.73
N ALA A 182 17.65 -12.55 9.29
CA ALA A 182 17.47 -13.44 8.15
C ALA A 182 18.13 -12.86 6.89
N VAL A 183 17.84 -11.59 6.56
CA VAL A 183 18.45 -10.92 5.40
C VAL A 183 19.97 -10.84 5.56
N ARG A 184 20.47 -10.45 6.71
CA ARG A 184 21.92 -10.29 6.95
C ARG A 184 22.71 -11.58 6.80
N PHE A 185 22.16 -12.71 7.22
CA PHE A 185 22.88 -13.98 7.31
C PHE A 185 22.51 -14.99 6.23
N LEU A 186 21.32 -14.89 5.61
CA LEU A 186 20.84 -15.87 4.62
C LEU A 186 20.89 -15.34 3.18
N THR A 187 21.23 -14.08 2.94
CA THR A 187 21.41 -13.54 1.59
C THR A 187 22.86 -13.13 1.33
N ASP A 188 23.25 -13.14 0.07
CA ASP A 188 24.53 -12.61 -0.39
C ASP A 188 24.40 -11.14 -0.76
N GLU A 189 25.50 -10.38 -0.68
CA GLU A 189 25.51 -9.01 -1.17
C GLU A 189 25.42 -9.00 -2.68
N SER A 190 24.53 -8.20 -3.21
CA SER A 190 24.43 -7.95 -4.65
C SER A 190 24.76 -6.48 -4.91
N THR A 191 25.90 -6.25 -5.53
CA THR A 191 26.33 -4.95 -6.00
C THR A 191 26.16 -4.86 -7.51
N VAL A 192 25.95 -3.67 -8.02
CA VAL A 192 25.99 -3.38 -9.46
C VAL A 192 27.41 -2.93 -9.78
N ASP A 193 28.01 -3.46 -10.87
CA ASP A 193 29.41 -3.17 -11.25
C ASP A 193 29.66 -1.68 -11.50
N GLN A 194 28.64 -0.98 -12.03
CA GLN A 194 28.69 0.47 -12.26
C GLN A 194 27.39 1.11 -11.74
N PRO A 195 27.29 1.39 -10.42
CA PRO A 195 26.11 2.01 -9.87
C PRO A 195 25.97 3.45 -10.38
N GLN A 196 24.78 3.77 -10.88
CA GLN A 196 24.46 5.14 -11.26
C GLN A 196 24.42 6.04 -10.02
N PRO A 197 25.06 7.21 -10.04
CA PRO A 197 25.02 8.12 -8.89
C PRO A 197 23.59 8.59 -8.60
N MET A 198 23.33 8.91 -7.33
CA MET A 198 22.02 9.36 -6.89
C MET A 198 21.81 10.85 -7.21
N ASP A 199 20.71 11.18 -7.84
CA ASP A 199 20.24 12.56 -7.92
C ASP A 199 19.59 12.98 -6.59
N TRP A 200 20.40 13.38 -5.61
CA TRP A 200 19.91 13.83 -4.30
C TRP A 200 19.07 15.10 -4.39
N LEU A 201 19.38 15.98 -5.34
CA LEU A 201 18.64 17.23 -5.53
C LEU A 201 17.26 16.96 -6.14
N GLY A 202 17.19 16.11 -7.17
CA GLY A 202 15.93 15.66 -7.74
C GLY A 202 15.09 14.90 -6.71
N THR A 203 15.73 14.02 -5.91
CA THR A 203 15.06 13.30 -4.81
C THR A 203 14.47 14.29 -3.80
N PHE A 204 15.20 15.30 -3.37
CA PHE A 204 14.71 16.32 -2.45
C PHE A 204 13.49 17.07 -3.02
N TYR A 205 13.59 17.54 -4.27
CA TYR A 205 12.48 18.23 -4.92
C TYR A 205 11.23 17.36 -5.01
N LEU A 206 11.38 16.09 -5.38
CA LEU A 206 10.27 15.16 -5.50
C LEU A 206 9.62 14.87 -4.13
N VAL A 207 10.43 14.65 -3.09
CA VAL A 207 9.94 14.40 -1.73
C VAL A 207 9.16 15.60 -1.19
N VAL A 208 9.66 16.82 -1.40
CA VAL A 208 8.96 18.04 -0.97
C VAL A 208 7.69 18.25 -1.78
N ALA A 209 7.72 18.04 -3.10
CA ALA A 209 6.54 18.19 -3.96
C ALA A 209 5.41 17.22 -3.55
N VAL A 210 5.74 15.93 -3.44
CA VAL A 210 4.75 14.90 -3.07
C VAL A 210 4.28 15.08 -1.62
N GLY A 211 5.20 15.35 -0.69
CA GLY A 211 4.87 15.61 0.71
C GLY A 211 3.94 16.81 0.87
N SER A 212 4.23 17.94 0.20
CA SER A 212 3.36 19.12 0.21
C SER A 212 1.98 18.83 -0.38
N ALA A 213 1.91 18.11 -1.50
CA ALA A 213 0.64 17.72 -2.10
C ALA A 213 -0.21 16.84 -1.16
N LEU A 214 0.40 15.89 -0.45
CA LEU A 214 -0.28 15.01 0.49
C LEU A 214 -0.80 15.76 1.73
N ILE A 215 0.01 16.68 2.26
CA ILE A 215 -0.43 17.53 3.38
C ILE A 215 -1.57 18.45 2.93
N ALA A 216 -1.54 18.98 1.71
CA ALA A 216 -2.63 19.77 1.14
C ALA A 216 -3.93 18.95 1.00
N ILE A 217 -3.85 17.73 0.47
CA ILE A 217 -4.99 16.81 0.36
C ILE A 217 -5.59 16.51 1.74
N ASN A 218 -4.75 16.25 2.72
CA ASN A 218 -5.19 16.01 4.08
C ASN A 218 -5.88 17.25 4.71
N GLU A 219 -5.36 18.45 4.45
CA GLU A 219 -5.97 19.69 4.93
C GLU A 219 -7.33 19.96 4.25
N ILE A 220 -7.42 19.75 2.92
CA ILE A 220 -8.69 19.85 2.17
C ILE A 220 -9.74 18.89 2.73
N ALA A 221 -9.35 17.69 3.10
CA ALA A 221 -10.25 16.65 3.61
C ALA A 221 -10.93 17.03 4.94
N LYS A 222 -10.41 18.03 5.69
CA LYS A 222 -11.06 18.59 6.88
C LYS A 222 -12.32 19.40 6.55
N LEU A 223 -12.65 19.58 5.26
CA LEU A 223 -13.84 20.26 4.74
C LEU A 223 -14.01 21.69 5.32
N GLN A 224 -15.05 21.91 6.13
CA GLN A 224 -15.34 23.23 6.72
C GLN A 224 -14.27 23.73 7.70
N ASN A 225 -13.48 22.83 8.27
CA ASN A 225 -12.39 23.13 9.19
C ASN A 225 -11.02 23.25 8.49
N ALA A 226 -10.99 23.23 7.14
CA ALA A 226 -9.77 23.36 6.37
C ALA A 226 -9.19 24.78 6.45
N ASN A 227 -7.88 24.87 6.68
CA ASN A 227 -7.17 26.14 6.54
C ASN A 227 -6.77 26.37 5.09
N TRP A 228 -7.59 27.10 4.35
CA TRP A 228 -7.40 27.34 2.92
C TRP A 228 -6.11 28.09 2.59
N LEU A 229 -5.58 28.93 3.48
CA LEU A 229 -4.27 29.58 3.28
C LEU A 229 -3.14 28.54 3.27
N VAL A 230 -3.19 27.59 4.20
CA VAL A 230 -2.25 26.45 4.25
C VAL A 230 -2.38 25.58 3.00
N VAL A 231 -3.61 25.29 2.57
CA VAL A 231 -3.89 24.52 1.34
C VAL A 231 -3.25 25.19 0.13
N ILE A 232 -3.53 26.47 -0.08
CA ILE A 232 -2.99 27.23 -1.22
C ILE A 232 -1.46 27.23 -1.16
N GLY A 233 -0.87 27.55 -0.01
CA GLY A 233 0.59 27.56 0.18
C GLY A 233 1.22 26.22 -0.15
N LEU A 234 0.62 25.11 0.31
CA LEU A 234 1.11 23.77 0.04
C LEU A 234 0.96 23.35 -1.42
N ILE A 235 -0.16 23.73 -2.09
CA ILE A 235 -0.34 23.47 -3.53
C ILE A 235 0.71 24.25 -4.34
N ILE A 236 0.97 25.52 -3.99
CA ILE A 236 2.00 26.32 -4.64
C ILE A 236 3.38 25.69 -4.41
N ALA A 237 3.69 25.28 -3.19
CA ALA A 237 4.94 24.59 -2.88
C ALA A 237 5.07 23.28 -3.69
N ALA A 238 4.04 22.45 -3.72
CA ALA A 238 4.01 21.23 -4.52
C ALA A 238 4.28 21.50 -6.01
N ALA A 239 3.63 22.52 -6.57
CA ALA A 239 3.81 22.90 -7.97
C ALA A 239 5.23 23.42 -8.27
N ILE A 240 5.77 24.28 -7.41
CA ILE A 240 7.13 24.81 -7.55
C ILE A 240 8.16 23.70 -7.48
N PHE A 241 8.10 22.85 -6.44
CA PHE A 241 9.06 21.78 -6.24
C PHE A 241 8.94 20.69 -7.32
N PHE A 242 7.72 20.42 -7.81
CA PHE A 242 7.54 19.53 -8.97
C PHE A 242 8.13 20.12 -10.25
N MET A 243 7.99 21.43 -10.46
CA MET A 243 8.63 22.10 -11.59
C MET A 243 10.16 22.07 -11.49
N LEU A 244 10.71 22.30 -10.30
CA LEU A 244 12.16 22.18 -10.04
C LEU A 244 12.64 20.74 -10.29
N PHE A 245 11.92 19.75 -9.78
CA PHE A 245 12.18 18.33 -10.05
C PHE A 245 12.18 18.06 -11.56
N TRP A 246 11.13 18.51 -12.27
CA TRP A 246 11.02 18.33 -13.71
C TRP A 246 12.17 18.97 -14.49
N ARG A 247 12.66 20.13 -14.07
CA ARG A 247 13.84 20.78 -14.69
C ARG A 247 15.10 20.00 -14.37
N GLN A 248 15.30 19.60 -13.13
CA GLN A 248 16.44 18.82 -12.69
C GLN A 248 16.58 17.50 -13.46
N GLU A 249 15.49 16.74 -13.58
CA GLU A 249 15.44 15.49 -14.34
C GLU A 249 15.79 15.63 -15.82
N GLY A 250 15.68 16.82 -16.38
CA GLY A 250 16.04 17.09 -17.77
C GLY A 250 17.47 17.56 -17.96
N ASN A 251 18.13 17.95 -16.90
CA ASN A 251 19.47 18.55 -16.95
C ASN A 251 20.53 17.63 -16.34
N THR A 252 20.12 16.56 -15.64
CA THR A 252 21.05 15.60 -15.03
C THR A 252 21.36 14.44 -15.98
N GLU A 253 22.62 13.98 -15.98
CA GLU A 253 23.04 12.80 -16.74
C GLU A 253 22.44 11.50 -16.18
N HIS A 254 22.07 11.51 -14.90
CA HIS A 254 21.58 10.36 -14.16
C HIS A 254 20.22 10.64 -13.50
N PRO A 255 19.14 10.84 -14.28
CA PRO A 255 17.84 11.19 -13.74
C PRO A 255 17.30 10.09 -12.82
N LEU A 256 16.59 10.50 -11.75
CA LEU A 256 15.89 9.57 -10.86
C LEU A 256 14.77 8.83 -11.62
N VAL A 257 14.04 9.60 -12.44
CA VAL A 257 12.96 9.11 -13.28
C VAL A 257 13.10 9.72 -14.67
N THR A 258 13.29 8.89 -15.69
CA THR A 258 13.45 9.40 -17.07
C THR A 258 12.18 10.11 -17.55
N ARG A 259 12.29 11.38 -17.91
CA ARG A 259 11.16 12.21 -18.37
C ARG A 259 10.36 11.58 -19.51
N HIS A 260 11.06 10.96 -20.47
CA HIS A 260 10.43 10.30 -21.61
C HIS A 260 9.42 9.24 -21.16
N TYR A 261 9.78 8.40 -20.19
CA TYR A 261 8.88 7.37 -19.68
C TYR A 261 7.77 7.97 -18.81
N LEU A 262 8.08 8.96 -17.97
CA LEU A 262 7.08 9.56 -17.09
C LEU A 262 5.98 10.29 -17.87
N SER A 263 6.33 10.94 -18.99
CA SER A 263 5.36 11.61 -19.89
C SER A 263 4.57 10.64 -20.77
N SER A 264 4.96 9.36 -20.84
CA SER A 264 4.25 8.38 -21.65
C SER A 264 2.84 8.13 -21.13
N ARG A 265 1.89 7.97 -22.06
CA ARG A 265 0.48 7.70 -21.72
C ARG A 265 0.30 6.39 -20.92
N SER A 266 1.15 5.39 -21.18
CA SER A 266 1.15 4.14 -20.44
C SER A 266 1.46 4.34 -18.96
N THR A 267 2.43 5.21 -18.64
CA THR A 267 2.86 5.48 -17.28
C THR A 267 1.81 6.28 -16.53
N TRP A 268 1.52 7.52 -16.95
CA TRP A 268 0.65 8.40 -16.15
C TRP A 268 -0.79 7.89 -16.05
N ALA A 269 -1.33 7.26 -17.12
CA ALA A 269 -2.69 6.73 -17.06
C ALA A 269 -2.81 5.53 -16.10
N LEU A 270 -1.79 4.65 -16.07
CA LEU A 270 -1.74 3.54 -15.11
C LEU A 270 -1.60 4.06 -13.69
N LEU A 271 -0.61 4.95 -13.42
CA LEU A 271 -0.35 5.47 -12.09
C LEU A 271 -1.57 6.22 -11.54
N LEU A 272 -2.22 7.07 -12.36
CA LEU A 272 -3.43 7.78 -11.96
C LEU A 272 -4.57 6.80 -11.63
N THR A 273 -4.78 5.78 -12.46
CA THR A 273 -5.81 4.76 -12.19
C THR A 273 -5.50 3.99 -10.91
N THR A 274 -4.23 3.66 -10.66
CA THR A 274 -3.80 2.97 -9.44
C THR A 274 -4.05 3.84 -8.20
N VAL A 275 -3.61 5.11 -8.22
CA VAL A 275 -3.82 6.03 -7.09
C VAL A 275 -5.30 6.23 -6.80
N LEU A 276 -6.13 6.51 -7.82
CA LEU A 276 -7.57 6.68 -7.64
C LEU A 276 -8.26 5.42 -7.12
N THR A 277 -7.89 4.25 -7.64
CA THR A 277 -8.42 2.96 -7.16
C THR A 277 -8.08 2.75 -5.69
N MET A 278 -6.81 2.90 -5.33
CA MET A 278 -6.36 2.70 -3.95
C MET A 278 -7.00 3.71 -3.01
N THR A 279 -7.07 4.98 -3.41
CA THR A 279 -7.72 6.03 -2.62
C THR A 279 -9.20 5.73 -2.39
N GLY A 280 -9.88 5.16 -3.39
CA GLY A 280 -11.32 4.90 -3.32
C GLY A 280 -11.72 3.71 -2.44
N ILE A 281 -10.85 2.70 -2.24
CA ILE A 281 -11.29 1.46 -1.60
C ILE A 281 -10.39 0.99 -0.45
N PHE A 282 -9.11 1.37 -0.40
CA PHE A 282 -8.16 0.75 0.52
C PHE A 282 -8.51 0.96 1.99
N ALA A 283 -8.76 2.22 2.41
CA ALA A 283 -9.16 2.51 3.78
C ALA A 283 -10.58 2.03 4.10
N ILE A 284 -11.47 1.90 3.09
CA ILE A 284 -12.79 1.30 3.31
C ILE A 284 -12.63 -0.14 3.79
N MET A 285 -11.87 -0.95 3.06
CA MET A 285 -11.72 -2.36 3.41
C MET A 285 -10.83 -2.59 4.64
N ASN A 286 -9.78 -1.78 4.82
CA ASN A 286 -8.80 -1.97 5.89
C ASN A 286 -9.04 -1.12 7.15
N GLY A 287 -10.08 -0.32 7.18
CA GLY A 287 -10.38 0.55 8.32
C GLY A 287 -11.87 0.76 8.56
N ILE A 288 -12.61 1.24 7.55
CA ILE A 288 -14.02 1.63 7.71
C ILE A 288 -14.93 0.40 7.88
N VAL A 289 -14.76 -0.66 7.09
CA VAL A 289 -15.55 -1.91 7.25
C VAL A 289 -15.29 -2.56 8.62
N PRO A 290 -14.04 -2.73 9.09
CA PRO A 290 -13.78 -3.16 10.46
C PRO A 290 -14.38 -2.22 11.52
N SER A 291 -14.38 -0.90 11.29
CA SER A 291 -15.00 0.06 12.20
C SER A 291 -16.53 -0.10 12.27
N ILE A 292 -17.20 -0.26 11.11
CA ILE A 292 -18.64 -0.57 11.05
C ILE A 292 -18.93 -1.87 11.80
N ALA A 293 -18.12 -2.92 11.59
CA ALA A 293 -18.31 -4.20 12.24
C ALA A 293 -18.20 -4.12 13.78
N GLN A 294 -17.40 -3.20 14.29
CA GLN A 294 -17.21 -2.98 15.74
C GLN A 294 -18.22 -1.99 16.35
N ASP A 295 -18.92 -1.20 15.54
CA ASP A 295 -19.88 -0.24 16.04
C ASP A 295 -21.12 -0.95 16.62
N THR A 296 -21.52 -0.56 17.85
CA THR A 296 -22.65 -1.16 18.56
C THR A 296 -24.00 -0.52 18.24
N LYS A 297 -24.02 0.65 17.58
CA LYS A 297 -25.25 1.40 17.30
C LYS A 297 -25.85 1.07 15.94
N PHE A 298 -25.02 0.99 14.91
CA PHE A 298 -25.48 0.74 13.54
C PHE A 298 -24.74 -0.44 12.86
N GLY A 299 -23.74 -1.01 13.49
CA GLY A 299 -22.97 -2.15 13.02
C GLY A 299 -23.27 -3.45 13.76
N ALA A 300 -22.34 -4.40 13.72
CA ALA A 300 -22.52 -5.73 14.32
C ALA A 300 -22.04 -5.83 15.80
N GLY A 301 -21.38 -4.80 16.35
CA GLY A 301 -20.88 -4.79 17.72
C GLY A 301 -19.79 -5.81 18.02
N LEU A 302 -18.98 -6.18 17.02
CA LEU A 302 -17.94 -7.21 17.16
C LEU A 302 -16.74 -6.68 17.94
N GLY A 303 -16.08 -7.54 18.72
CA GLY A 303 -14.79 -7.22 19.31
C GLY A 303 -13.66 -7.21 18.28
N ALA A 304 -12.54 -6.54 18.63
CA ALA A 304 -11.36 -6.48 17.75
C ALA A 304 -10.76 -7.87 17.48
N ASP A 305 -10.90 -8.80 18.39
CA ASP A 305 -10.44 -10.20 18.32
C ASP A 305 -11.19 -11.03 17.25
N VAL A 306 -12.48 -10.71 16.99
CA VAL A 306 -13.32 -11.47 16.06
C VAL A 306 -13.63 -10.74 14.77
N VAL A 307 -13.47 -9.41 14.71
CA VAL A 307 -13.83 -8.60 13.53
C VAL A 307 -13.16 -9.08 12.25
N SER A 308 -11.90 -9.51 12.34
CA SER A 308 -11.13 -9.98 11.19
C SER A 308 -11.70 -11.23 10.54
N PHE A 309 -12.33 -12.13 11.29
CA PHE A 309 -12.98 -13.33 10.76
C PHE A 309 -14.16 -13.00 9.84
N TRP A 310 -14.83 -11.87 10.09
CA TRP A 310 -16.01 -11.44 9.36
C TRP A 310 -15.70 -10.42 8.26
N THR A 311 -14.52 -9.83 8.25
CA THR A 311 -14.15 -8.74 7.34
C THR A 311 -12.84 -9.01 6.59
N LEU A 312 -11.70 -8.77 7.23
CA LEU A 312 -10.38 -8.76 6.58
C LEU A 312 -9.93 -10.13 6.07
N THR A 313 -10.16 -11.19 6.84
CA THR A 313 -9.74 -12.54 6.46
C THR A 313 -10.50 -13.06 5.23
N PRO A 314 -11.85 -13.04 5.19
CA PRO A 314 -12.57 -13.46 4.00
C PRO A 314 -12.27 -12.58 2.77
N TYR A 315 -12.05 -11.29 2.97
CA TYR A 315 -11.59 -10.38 1.92
C TYR A 315 -10.24 -10.81 1.33
N ALA A 316 -9.24 -11.08 2.17
CA ALA A 316 -7.91 -11.47 1.71
C ALA A 316 -7.90 -12.87 1.08
N LEU A 317 -8.60 -13.84 1.67
CA LEU A 317 -8.71 -15.21 1.12
C LEU A 317 -9.45 -15.23 -0.22
N ALA A 318 -10.54 -14.49 -0.36
CA ALA A 318 -11.26 -14.35 -1.63
C ALA A 318 -10.35 -13.73 -2.70
N GLY A 319 -9.55 -12.72 -2.34
CA GLY A 319 -8.54 -12.12 -3.20
C GLY A 319 -7.47 -13.11 -3.63
N LEU A 320 -6.96 -13.90 -2.70
CA LEU A 320 -5.94 -14.93 -2.95
C LEU A 320 -6.44 -16.00 -3.95
N VAL A 321 -7.67 -16.48 -3.78
CA VAL A 321 -8.29 -17.47 -4.67
C VAL A 321 -8.56 -16.87 -6.06
N MET A 322 -9.05 -15.64 -6.11
CA MET A 322 -9.40 -14.98 -7.38
C MET A 322 -8.17 -14.56 -8.19
N GLY A 323 -7.03 -14.28 -7.56
CA GLY A 323 -5.82 -13.79 -8.22
C GLY A 323 -5.37 -14.63 -9.42
N PRO A 324 -5.14 -15.95 -9.28
CA PRO A 324 -4.80 -16.83 -10.40
C PRO A 324 -5.88 -16.87 -11.49
N LEU A 325 -7.16 -16.85 -11.11
CA LEU A 325 -8.27 -16.81 -12.05
C LEU A 325 -8.29 -15.50 -12.84
N ALA A 326 -8.09 -14.37 -12.18
CA ALA A 326 -7.99 -13.07 -12.84
C ALA A 326 -6.80 -13.02 -13.83
N GLY A 327 -5.67 -13.63 -13.49
CA GLY A 327 -4.53 -13.79 -14.38
C GLY A 327 -4.89 -14.60 -15.66
N THR A 328 -5.61 -15.70 -15.52
CA THR A 328 -6.07 -16.49 -16.68
C THR A 328 -7.09 -15.75 -17.52
N LEU A 329 -8.01 -15.01 -16.88
CA LEU A 329 -8.99 -14.14 -17.56
C LEU A 329 -8.28 -13.02 -18.32
N ALA A 330 -7.20 -12.44 -17.76
CA ALA A 330 -6.41 -11.41 -18.43
C ALA A 330 -5.72 -11.94 -19.69
N GLY A 331 -5.27 -13.21 -19.68
CA GLY A 331 -4.74 -13.88 -20.86
C GLY A 331 -5.77 -14.05 -22.01
N ARG A 332 -7.05 -14.26 -21.66
CA ARG A 332 -8.13 -14.46 -22.63
C ARG A 332 -8.78 -13.15 -23.09
N PHE A 333 -9.10 -12.25 -22.16
CA PHE A 333 -9.88 -11.04 -22.43
C PHE A 333 -9.06 -9.75 -22.45
N GLY A 334 -7.79 -9.83 -22.03
CA GLY A 334 -6.86 -8.71 -21.89
C GLY A 334 -7.00 -7.99 -20.53
N TYR A 335 -5.86 -7.54 -20.01
CA TYR A 335 -5.75 -6.89 -18.68
C TYR A 335 -6.73 -5.72 -18.47
N ARG A 336 -6.92 -4.88 -19.48
CA ARG A 336 -7.78 -3.67 -19.39
C ARG A 336 -9.26 -3.99 -19.21
N ARG A 337 -9.78 -5.03 -19.88
CA ARG A 337 -11.19 -5.43 -19.75
C ARG A 337 -11.43 -6.05 -18.38
N VAL A 338 -10.54 -6.94 -17.96
CA VAL A 338 -10.63 -7.60 -16.65
C VAL A 338 -10.51 -6.56 -15.51
N LEU A 339 -9.61 -5.57 -15.65
CA LEU A 339 -9.52 -4.43 -14.72
C LEU A 339 -10.88 -3.70 -14.58
N ARG A 340 -11.53 -3.38 -15.69
CA ARG A 340 -12.82 -2.64 -15.66
C ARG A 340 -13.93 -3.47 -15.03
N TYR A 341 -14.02 -4.77 -15.34
CA TYR A 341 -14.98 -5.65 -14.68
C TYR A 341 -14.71 -5.74 -13.17
N GLY A 342 -13.46 -5.82 -12.76
CA GLY A 342 -13.10 -5.76 -11.36
C GLY A 342 -13.52 -4.44 -10.69
N LEU A 343 -13.28 -3.29 -11.33
CA LEU A 343 -13.69 -1.97 -10.82
C LEU A 343 -15.21 -1.85 -10.70
N ILE A 344 -15.96 -2.34 -11.68
CA ILE A 344 -17.44 -2.39 -11.62
C ILE A 344 -17.88 -3.26 -10.45
N GLY A 345 -17.29 -4.45 -10.28
CA GLY A 345 -17.60 -5.33 -9.16
C GLY A 345 -17.25 -4.71 -7.80
N ALA A 346 -16.14 -3.97 -7.69
CA ALA A 346 -15.78 -3.22 -6.49
C ALA A 346 -16.79 -2.10 -6.18
N LEU A 347 -17.27 -1.38 -7.20
CA LEU A 347 -18.35 -0.39 -7.06
C LEU A 347 -19.65 -1.04 -6.57
N ILE A 348 -20.00 -2.21 -7.09
CA ILE A 348 -21.17 -2.96 -6.63
C ILE A 348 -21.01 -3.36 -5.15
N SER A 349 -19.82 -3.80 -4.73
CA SER A 349 -19.58 -4.13 -3.32
C SER A 349 -19.75 -2.93 -2.40
N LEU A 350 -19.26 -1.75 -2.79
CA LEU A 350 -19.49 -0.52 -2.03
C LEU A 350 -20.97 -0.10 -2.04
N ALA A 351 -21.67 -0.23 -3.16
CA ALA A 351 -23.11 0.05 -3.23
C ALA A 351 -23.90 -0.85 -2.28
N ILE A 352 -23.63 -2.15 -2.27
CA ILE A 352 -24.25 -3.08 -1.32
C ILE A 352 -23.96 -2.65 0.13
N LEU A 353 -22.72 -2.30 0.44
CA LEU A 353 -22.33 -1.82 1.76
C LEU A 353 -23.14 -0.58 2.16
N MET A 354 -23.29 0.42 1.27
CA MET A 354 -24.06 1.66 1.55
C MET A 354 -25.51 1.35 1.95
N PHE A 355 -26.16 0.41 1.29
CA PHE A 355 -27.57 0.08 1.57
C PHE A 355 -27.75 -0.86 2.77
N THR A 356 -26.72 -1.60 3.15
CA THR A 356 -26.82 -2.64 4.18
C THR A 356 -26.12 -2.33 5.49
N MET A 357 -25.31 -1.26 5.55
CA MET A 357 -24.50 -0.95 6.74
C MET A 357 -25.32 -0.55 7.98
N ASN A 358 -26.53 -0.07 7.79
CA ASN A 358 -27.41 0.29 8.92
C ASN A 358 -28.04 -0.98 9.52
N GLY A 359 -27.61 -1.34 10.70
CA GLY A 359 -27.98 -2.60 11.34
C GLY A 359 -27.34 -3.83 10.69
N ALA A 360 -26.17 -3.66 10.08
CA ALA A 360 -25.47 -4.71 9.39
C ALA A 360 -25.14 -5.88 10.32
N ALA A 361 -25.75 -7.04 10.07
CA ALA A 361 -25.33 -8.28 10.71
C ALA A 361 -23.94 -8.71 10.20
N ALA A 362 -23.17 -9.41 11.02
CA ALA A 362 -21.81 -9.85 10.68
C ALA A 362 -21.74 -10.62 9.35
N TRP A 363 -22.74 -11.44 9.02
CA TRP A 363 -22.77 -12.20 7.76
C TRP A 363 -22.94 -11.31 6.52
N VAL A 364 -23.57 -10.14 6.64
CA VAL A 364 -23.68 -9.17 5.54
C VAL A 364 -22.30 -8.57 5.24
N LEU A 365 -21.56 -8.18 6.30
CA LEU A 365 -20.18 -7.69 6.18
C LEU A 365 -19.24 -8.75 5.60
N LEU A 366 -19.46 -10.03 5.97
CA LEU A 366 -18.76 -11.17 5.38
C LEU A 366 -18.97 -11.23 3.86
N LEU A 367 -20.23 -11.16 3.39
CA LEU A 367 -20.54 -11.23 1.95
C LEU A 367 -19.96 -10.04 1.18
N VAL A 368 -20.07 -8.83 1.73
CA VAL A 368 -19.44 -7.62 1.15
C VAL A 368 -17.93 -7.78 1.08
N SER A 369 -17.31 -8.30 2.13
CA SER A 369 -15.86 -8.53 2.19
C SER A 369 -15.40 -9.58 1.18
N ILE A 370 -16.13 -10.68 1.01
CA ILE A 370 -15.86 -11.68 -0.02
C ILE A 370 -15.98 -11.05 -1.41
N LEU A 371 -17.05 -10.30 -1.69
CA LEU A 371 -17.24 -9.67 -2.99
C LEU A 371 -16.15 -8.65 -3.30
N ALA A 372 -15.77 -7.80 -2.34
CA ALA A 372 -14.66 -6.87 -2.48
C ALA A 372 -13.32 -7.62 -2.64
N GLY A 373 -13.14 -8.74 -1.96
CA GLY A 373 -11.99 -9.62 -2.10
C GLY A 373 -11.85 -10.17 -3.52
N LEU A 374 -12.93 -10.72 -4.08
CA LEU A 374 -12.93 -11.24 -5.44
C LEU A 374 -12.69 -10.14 -6.49
N THR A 375 -13.37 -9.00 -6.33
CA THR A 375 -13.41 -7.95 -7.36
C THR A 375 -12.22 -6.99 -7.25
N TYR A 376 -11.90 -6.49 -6.07
CA TYR A 376 -10.80 -5.55 -5.88
C TYR A 376 -9.47 -6.28 -5.60
N ALA A 377 -9.35 -7.05 -4.50
CA ALA A 377 -8.07 -7.61 -4.09
C ALA A 377 -7.54 -8.64 -5.11
N GLY A 378 -8.38 -9.54 -5.57
CA GLY A 378 -8.02 -10.61 -6.50
C GLY A 378 -8.07 -10.22 -7.98
N THR A 379 -8.85 -9.20 -8.34
CA THR A 379 -8.99 -8.81 -9.76
C THR A 379 -8.30 -7.47 -10.03
N VAL A 380 -8.80 -6.37 -9.46
CA VAL A 380 -8.28 -5.03 -9.79
C VAL A 380 -6.80 -4.89 -9.42
N ASN A 381 -6.43 -5.29 -8.22
CA ASN A 381 -5.06 -5.20 -7.71
C ASN A 381 -4.09 -6.00 -8.59
N ILE A 382 -4.46 -7.24 -8.94
CA ILE A 382 -3.65 -8.08 -9.83
C ILE A 382 -3.53 -7.48 -11.23
N MET A 383 -4.63 -6.91 -11.77
CA MET A 383 -4.61 -6.29 -13.10
C MET A 383 -3.75 -5.02 -13.13
N LEU A 384 -3.79 -4.18 -12.10
CA LEU A 384 -2.95 -2.99 -12.02
C LEU A 384 -1.46 -3.35 -11.95
N ASN A 385 -1.11 -4.36 -11.14
CA ASN A 385 0.26 -4.88 -11.09
C ASN A 385 0.68 -5.50 -12.43
N GLY A 386 -0.18 -6.32 -13.05
CA GLY A 386 0.08 -6.92 -14.35
C GLY A 386 0.26 -5.88 -15.47
N LEU A 387 -0.56 -4.82 -15.47
CA LEU A 387 -0.40 -3.70 -16.40
C LEU A 387 0.92 -2.96 -16.18
N GLY A 388 1.39 -2.83 -14.95
CA GLY A 388 2.71 -2.30 -14.65
C GLY A 388 3.82 -3.08 -15.37
N ILE A 389 3.70 -4.41 -15.41
CA ILE A 389 4.69 -5.28 -16.07
C ILE A 389 4.58 -5.18 -17.59
N VAL A 390 3.37 -5.37 -18.15
CA VAL A 390 3.18 -5.49 -19.61
C VAL A 390 3.27 -4.16 -20.36
N LEU A 391 3.12 -3.03 -19.67
CA LEU A 391 3.28 -1.68 -20.24
C LEU A 391 4.67 -1.10 -19.98
N SER A 392 5.53 -1.80 -19.24
CA SER A 392 6.88 -1.33 -18.95
C SER A 392 7.73 -1.29 -20.24
N PRO A 393 8.63 -0.30 -20.37
CA PRO A 393 9.55 -0.25 -21.50
C PRO A 393 10.43 -1.49 -21.56
N SER A 394 10.72 -2.00 -22.76
CA SER A 394 11.53 -3.21 -22.96
C SER A 394 12.98 -3.04 -22.52
N ASP A 395 13.50 -1.84 -22.61
CA ASP A 395 14.85 -1.43 -22.19
C ASP A 395 14.95 -1.19 -20.66
N ASN A 396 13.81 -1.00 -19.98
CA ASN A 396 13.76 -0.87 -18.52
C ASN A 396 12.51 -1.55 -17.92
N PRO A 397 12.48 -2.89 -17.87
CA PRO A 397 11.29 -3.66 -17.48
C PRO A 397 10.90 -3.48 -15.99
N GLY A 398 11.79 -3.01 -15.13
CA GLY A 398 11.52 -2.74 -13.71
C GLY A 398 10.93 -1.35 -13.43
N TYR A 399 10.98 -0.44 -14.41
CA TYR A 399 10.62 0.96 -14.24
C TYR A 399 9.15 1.16 -13.78
N LEU A 400 8.22 0.71 -14.60
CA LEU A 400 6.79 0.95 -14.34
C LEU A 400 6.24 0.12 -13.17
N PRO A 401 6.66 -1.14 -12.94
CA PRO A 401 6.32 -1.86 -11.71
C PRO A 401 6.79 -1.15 -10.44
N GLY A 402 7.99 -0.58 -10.43
CA GLY A 402 8.52 0.18 -9.29
C GLY A 402 7.70 1.44 -9.00
N LEU A 403 7.41 2.25 -10.02
CA LEU A 403 6.55 3.43 -9.87
C LEU A 403 5.14 3.07 -9.44
N ASN A 404 4.59 1.98 -9.98
CA ASN A 404 3.24 1.53 -9.63
C ASN A 404 3.17 1.06 -8.17
N ALA A 405 4.20 0.43 -7.63
CA ALA A 405 4.29 0.11 -6.21
C ALA A 405 4.27 1.39 -5.33
N GLY A 406 4.98 2.44 -5.76
CA GLY A 406 4.89 3.76 -5.13
C GLY A 406 3.46 4.34 -5.19
N ALA A 407 2.78 4.22 -6.34
CA ALA A 407 1.40 4.65 -6.54
C ALA A 407 0.40 3.89 -5.65
N PHE A 408 0.60 2.58 -5.43
CA PHE A 408 -0.17 1.79 -4.47
C PHE A 408 -0.05 2.35 -3.05
N ASN A 409 1.17 2.57 -2.56
CA ASN A 409 1.39 3.12 -1.23
C ASN A 409 0.84 4.55 -1.11
N LEU A 410 1.06 5.39 -2.13
CA LEU A 410 0.54 6.76 -2.16
C LEU A 410 -0.99 6.77 -2.07
N GLY A 411 -1.66 5.98 -2.92
CA GLY A 411 -3.11 5.88 -2.91
C GLY A 411 -3.67 5.33 -1.60
N ALA A 412 -3.00 4.35 -0.99
CA ALA A 412 -3.36 3.82 0.33
C ALA A 412 -3.27 4.91 1.42
N GLY A 413 -2.21 5.71 1.42
CA GLY A 413 -2.05 6.83 2.35
C GLY A 413 -3.13 7.90 2.18
N ILE A 414 -3.39 8.31 0.93
CA ILE A 414 -4.45 9.28 0.60
C ILE A 414 -5.83 8.72 1.00
N SER A 415 -6.06 7.41 0.84
CA SER A 415 -7.31 6.76 1.22
C SER A 415 -7.64 6.98 2.70
N PHE A 416 -6.70 6.68 3.58
CA PHE A 416 -6.89 6.92 5.02
C PHE A 416 -7.06 8.42 5.33
N ALA A 417 -6.25 9.30 4.72
CA ALA A 417 -6.36 10.74 4.95
C ALA A 417 -7.75 11.27 4.58
N VAL A 418 -8.19 11.02 3.35
CA VAL A 418 -9.42 11.58 2.80
C VAL A 418 -10.65 10.95 3.44
N LEU A 419 -10.72 9.62 3.49
CA LEU A 419 -11.94 8.94 3.92
C LEU A 419 -12.19 9.09 5.43
N TYR A 420 -11.14 9.04 6.25
CA TYR A 420 -11.28 9.26 7.69
C TYR A 420 -11.56 10.73 8.04
N ALA A 421 -11.00 11.68 7.29
CA ALA A 421 -11.32 13.08 7.49
C ALA A 421 -12.77 13.40 7.08
N VAL A 422 -13.26 12.86 5.96
CA VAL A 422 -14.68 12.96 5.58
C VAL A 422 -15.57 12.33 6.64
N MET A 423 -15.23 11.12 7.10
CA MET A 423 -15.98 10.44 8.14
C MET A 423 -16.10 11.30 9.42
N THR A 424 -14.99 11.86 9.87
CA THR A 424 -14.96 12.68 11.10
C THR A 424 -15.66 14.03 10.89
N SER A 425 -15.45 14.69 9.74
CA SER A 425 -16.06 16.00 9.43
C SER A 425 -17.59 15.95 9.33
N LEU A 426 -18.15 14.79 9.00
CA LEU A 426 -19.58 14.53 8.99
C LEU A 426 -20.11 13.99 10.34
N GLY A 427 -19.34 14.15 11.41
CA GLY A 427 -19.74 13.84 12.79
C GLY A 427 -19.55 12.38 13.18
N GLY A 428 -18.81 11.58 12.41
CA GLY A 428 -18.65 10.14 12.68
C GLY A 428 -19.98 9.37 12.57
N GLY A 429 -20.10 8.28 13.31
CA GLY A 429 -21.33 7.48 13.32
C GLY A 429 -21.77 7.01 11.92
N TYR A 430 -23.06 6.71 11.76
CA TYR A 430 -23.62 6.24 10.50
C TYR A 430 -23.38 7.21 9.32
N GLY A 431 -23.71 8.50 9.51
CA GLY A 431 -23.58 9.53 8.47
C GLY A 431 -22.15 9.75 8.01
N GLY A 432 -21.20 9.74 8.94
CA GLY A 432 -19.78 9.86 8.62
C GLY A 432 -19.25 8.67 7.84
N HIS A 433 -19.59 7.45 8.25
CA HIS A 433 -19.21 6.23 7.52
C HIS A 433 -19.82 6.20 6.11
N LEU A 434 -21.10 6.55 5.99
CA LEU A 434 -21.77 6.63 4.69
C LEU A 434 -21.09 7.67 3.77
N GLY A 435 -20.77 8.86 4.29
CA GLY A 435 -20.07 9.89 3.53
C GLY A 435 -18.70 9.43 3.02
N ALA A 436 -17.94 8.72 3.86
CA ALA A 436 -16.66 8.14 3.46
C ALA A 436 -16.82 7.09 2.35
N ILE A 437 -17.82 6.20 2.45
CA ILE A 437 -18.07 5.17 1.43
C ILE A 437 -18.51 5.81 0.12
N ILE A 438 -19.38 6.83 0.14
CA ILE A 438 -19.79 7.59 -1.06
C ILE A 438 -18.57 8.24 -1.71
N THR A 439 -17.70 8.89 -0.92
CA THR A 439 -16.47 9.50 -1.43
C THR A 439 -15.57 8.46 -2.09
N GLY A 440 -15.40 7.29 -1.47
CA GLY A 440 -14.65 6.18 -2.04
C GLY A 440 -15.24 5.65 -3.35
N ALA A 441 -16.57 5.53 -3.44
CA ALA A 441 -17.26 5.12 -4.65
C ALA A 441 -17.09 6.13 -5.80
N VAL A 442 -17.13 7.44 -5.50
CA VAL A 442 -16.85 8.49 -6.50
C VAL A 442 -15.42 8.36 -7.03
N LEU A 443 -14.44 8.15 -6.15
CA LEU A 443 -13.04 7.95 -6.55
C LEU A 443 -12.86 6.68 -7.40
N LEU A 444 -13.55 5.59 -7.08
CA LEU A 444 -13.56 4.38 -7.92
C LEU A 444 -14.23 4.60 -9.28
N LEU A 445 -15.27 5.42 -9.36
CA LEU A 445 -15.88 5.81 -10.64
C LEU A 445 -14.88 6.60 -11.49
N LEU A 446 -14.14 7.53 -10.88
CA LEU A 446 -13.05 8.24 -11.56
C LEU A 446 -11.95 7.27 -12.01
N ALA A 447 -11.59 6.28 -11.17
CA ALA A 447 -10.63 5.23 -11.54
C ALA A 447 -11.13 4.40 -12.73
N LEU A 448 -12.41 4.05 -12.77
CA LEU A 448 -13.03 3.38 -13.92
C LEU A 448 -12.92 4.27 -15.16
N GLY A 449 -13.22 5.55 -15.07
CA GLY A 449 -13.05 6.53 -16.15
C GLY A 449 -11.61 6.59 -16.66
N THR A 450 -10.62 6.74 -15.75
CA THR A 450 -9.20 6.80 -16.14
C THR A 450 -8.68 5.49 -16.71
N SER A 451 -9.27 4.33 -16.34
CA SER A 451 -8.91 3.03 -16.93
C SER A 451 -9.08 2.97 -18.45
N PHE A 452 -9.94 3.82 -19.04
CA PHE A 452 -10.10 3.94 -20.49
C PHE A 452 -8.93 4.66 -21.17
N LEU A 453 -8.17 5.43 -20.41
CA LEU A 453 -6.98 6.14 -20.89
C LEU A 453 -5.75 5.22 -20.99
N ILE A 454 -5.74 4.08 -20.30
CA ILE A 454 -4.64 3.12 -20.35
C ILE A 454 -4.54 2.52 -21.77
N PRO A 455 -3.38 2.58 -22.45
CA PRO A 455 -3.21 2.02 -23.80
C PRO A 455 -3.28 0.49 -23.80
N LYS A 456 -3.49 -0.11 -24.96
CA LYS A 456 -3.37 -1.56 -25.13
C LYS A 456 -1.89 -1.96 -25.01
N ALA A 457 -1.59 -3.04 -24.29
CA ALA A 457 -0.25 -3.62 -24.31
C ALA A 457 0.03 -4.27 -25.66
N ALA A 458 1.26 -4.13 -26.15
CA ALA A 458 1.70 -4.79 -27.37
C ALA A 458 1.57 -6.33 -27.22
N GLY A 459 1.01 -7.02 -28.21
CA GLY A 459 0.84 -8.48 -28.18
C GLY A 459 -0.42 -9.01 -27.51
N GLN A 460 -1.35 -8.17 -27.07
CA GLN A 460 -2.67 -8.67 -26.62
C GLN A 460 -3.59 -9.03 -27.79
N PRO A 461 -4.37 -10.14 -27.68
CA PRO A 461 -5.29 -10.54 -28.74
C PRO A 461 -6.23 -9.39 -29.11
N ALA A 462 -6.43 -9.18 -30.41
CA ALA A 462 -7.49 -8.31 -30.90
C ALA A 462 -8.81 -8.83 -30.34
N ALA A 463 -9.67 -7.90 -29.87
CA ALA A 463 -11.00 -8.30 -29.43
C ALA A 463 -11.69 -9.11 -30.52
N ALA A 464 -12.10 -10.34 -30.21
CA ALA A 464 -13.11 -10.98 -31.01
C ALA A 464 -14.33 -10.04 -30.98
N SER A 465 -14.64 -9.48 -32.14
CA SER A 465 -15.79 -8.63 -32.41
C SER A 465 -17.10 -9.36 -32.18
#